data_12a348217e45ec5f1383c3aadbbe4a83
#
_entry.id   12a348217e45ec5f1383c3aadbbe4a83
#
_cell.length_a   1.000
_cell.length_b   1.000
_cell.length_c   1.000
_cell.angle_alpha   90.00
_cell.angle_beta   90.00
_cell.angle_gamma   90.00
#
_symmetry.space_group_name_H-M   'P 1'
#
loop_
_entity.id
_entity.type
_entity.pdbx_description
1 polymer ?
#
loop_
_entity_poly.entity_id
_entity_poly.type
_entity_poly.pdbx_seq_one_letter_code
_entity_poly.pdbx_strand_id
1 'polypeptide(L)'
;PDEHALQSYFIERIAEILAKKNRSIIGWDEILESEISSEVSIQSWRGFSGGIEAVKQGKKAIMSPTSHCYFDYEIESIDLEKVYSFSPIPNGLDSIEETLIIGGECNLWSERIPNEKELDCKSFPRLLAMSEVLWRNPKKNYVNFQKRVESHYPILDVLNVDYGIESTPATIKLEHSKKTHAIIETKVKNLKYFFHWGDDSLKPLYNN
;
A
#
# COMPACT_ATOMS: atom_id res chain seq x y z
N PRO A 1 8.65 37.12 -2.06
CA PRO A 1 8.44 35.71 -2.44
C PRO A 1 7.87 34.99 -1.22
N ASP A 2 6.82 34.21 -1.43
CA ASP A 2 6.26 33.34 -0.43
C ASP A 2 7.06 32.01 -0.39
N GLU A 3 6.71 31.11 0.52
CA GLU A 3 7.40 29.84 0.71
C GLU A 3 7.29 28.95 -0.53
N HIS A 4 6.15 28.95 -1.22
CA HIS A 4 5.92 28.18 -2.44
C HIS A 4 6.80 28.67 -3.60
N ALA A 5 6.94 29.99 -3.77
CA ALA A 5 7.83 30.56 -4.78
C ALA A 5 9.30 30.22 -4.51
N LEU A 6 9.72 30.17 -3.24
CA LEU A 6 11.08 29.77 -2.87
C LEU A 6 11.30 28.26 -3.14
N GLN A 7 10.32 27.42 -2.83
CA GLN A 7 10.36 25.98 -3.13
C GLN A 7 10.50 25.76 -4.64
N SER A 8 9.68 26.42 -5.44
CA SER A 8 9.74 26.30 -6.90
C SER A 8 11.06 26.73 -7.47
N TYR A 9 11.59 27.88 -7.03
CA TYR A 9 12.93 28.33 -7.42
C TYR A 9 13.99 27.26 -7.10
N PHE A 10 13.95 26.66 -5.92
CA PHE A 10 14.89 25.61 -5.53
C PHE A 10 14.75 24.37 -6.43
N ILE A 11 13.53 23.91 -6.69
CA ILE A 11 13.27 22.74 -7.54
C ILE A 11 13.72 22.99 -8.98
N GLU A 12 13.42 24.17 -9.55
CA GLU A 12 13.90 24.57 -10.89
C GLU A 12 15.44 24.51 -10.97
N ARG A 13 16.15 25.05 -9.98
CA ARG A 13 17.62 25.02 -9.96
C ARG A 13 18.17 23.60 -9.88
N ILE A 14 17.53 22.72 -9.10
CA ILE A 14 17.92 21.30 -9.02
C ILE A 14 17.63 20.59 -10.35
N ALA A 15 16.49 20.85 -10.98
CA ALA A 15 16.12 20.26 -12.26
C ALA A 15 17.12 20.66 -13.35
N GLU A 16 17.55 21.92 -13.42
CA GLU A 16 18.58 22.39 -14.34
C GLU A 16 19.94 21.66 -14.14
N ILE A 17 20.34 21.45 -12.88
CA ILE A 17 21.60 20.76 -12.54
C ILE A 17 21.51 19.30 -12.98
N LEU A 18 20.38 18.63 -12.74
CA LEU A 18 20.18 17.23 -13.09
C LEU A 18 20.08 17.03 -14.60
N ALA A 19 19.42 17.95 -15.31
CA ALA A 19 19.33 17.94 -16.77
C ALA A 19 20.73 17.97 -17.43
N LYS A 20 21.67 18.76 -16.90
CA LYS A 20 23.06 18.79 -17.36
C LYS A 20 23.81 17.45 -17.17
N LYS A 21 23.24 16.56 -16.33
CA LYS A 21 23.74 15.21 -16.08
C LYS A 21 22.92 14.12 -16.80
N ASN A 22 22.04 14.52 -17.72
CA ASN A 22 21.08 13.63 -18.40
C ASN A 22 20.22 12.85 -17.39
N ARG A 23 19.73 13.52 -16.36
CA ARG A 23 18.80 12.99 -15.36
C ARG A 23 17.56 13.85 -15.30
N SER A 24 16.41 13.19 -15.22
CA SER A 24 15.11 13.83 -14.91
C SER A 24 14.86 13.80 -13.42
N ILE A 25 13.97 14.68 -12.97
CA ILE A 25 13.55 14.78 -11.57
C ILE A 25 12.15 14.18 -11.39
N ILE A 26 11.92 13.54 -10.26
CA ILE A 26 10.60 13.19 -9.76
C ILE A 26 10.45 13.92 -8.45
N GLY A 27 9.37 14.66 -8.27
CA GLY A 27 9.05 15.33 -7.01
C GLY A 27 7.66 14.94 -6.51
N TRP A 28 7.47 15.09 -5.20
CA TRP A 28 6.17 14.91 -4.58
C TRP A 28 5.17 15.96 -5.09
N ASP A 29 3.88 15.70 -4.97
CA ASP A 29 2.83 16.55 -5.58
C ASP A 29 2.71 17.96 -5.00
N GLU A 30 3.42 18.29 -3.90
CA GLU A 30 3.56 19.67 -3.40
C GLU A 30 4.18 20.61 -4.43
N ILE A 31 5.03 20.09 -5.30
CA ILE A 31 5.67 20.94 -6.32
C ILE A 31 4.68 21.49 -7.36
N LEU A 32 3.45 20.95 -7.42
CA LEU A 32 2.38 21.49 -8.26
C LEU A 32 1.73 22.75 -7.67
N GLU A 33 1.99 23.09 -6.42
CA GLU A 33 1.43 24.29 -5.75
C GLU A 33 2.00 25.59 -6.32
N SER A 34 3.00 25.48 -7.19
CA SER A 34 3.57 26.61 -7.94
C SER A 34 3.85 26.21 -9.38
N GLU A 35 3.94 27.20 -10.26
CA GLU A 35 4.32 26.94 -11.65
C GLU A 35 5.77 26.47 -11.72
N ILE A 36 5.97 25.24 -12.23
CA ILE A 36 7.29 24.68 -12.55
C ILE A 36 7.37 24.51 -14.06
N SER A 37 8.30 25.24 -14.67
CA SER A 37 8.53 25.23 -16.11
C SER A 37 9.34 24.01 -16.56
N SER A 38 10.20 23.47 -15.68
CA SER A 38 11.06 22.35 -15.98
C SER A 38 10.28 21.05 -16.23
N GLU A 39 10.84 20.18 -17.06
CA GLU A 39 10.32 18.83 -17.30
C GLU A 39 10.52 17.96 -16.05
N VAL A 40 9.49 17.87 -15.22
CA VAL A 40 9.46 17.09 -13.98
C VAL A 40 8.35 16.04 -14.03
N SER A 41 8.58 14.91 -13.39
CA SER A 41 7.53 13.92 -13.11
C SER A 41 7.01 14.11 -11.69
N ILE A 42 5.74 13.81 -11.47
CA ILE A 42 5.06 14.04 -10.20
C ILE A 42 4.77 12.71 -9.52
N GLN A 43 5.08 12.60 -8.23
CA GLN A 43 4.62 11.51 -7.39
C GLN A 43 3.45 11.98 -6.53
N SER A 44 2.26 11.47 -6.86
CA SER A 44 1.01 11.86 -6.19
C SER A 44 0.79 10.98 -4.96
N TRP A 45 0.94 11.56 -3.76
CA TRP A 45 0.83 10.85 -2.48
C TRP A 45 -0.37 11.28 -1.63
N ARG A 46 -0.76 12.56 -1.67
CA ARG A 46 -1.88 13.11 -0.90
C ARG A 46 -3.25 12.59 -1.35
N GLY A 47 -3.27 11.87 -2.47
CA GLY A 47 -4.45 11.30 -3.10
C GLY A 47 -4.25 11.12 -4.59
N PHE A 48 -5.35 11.11 -5.35
CA PHE A 48 -5.30 10.98 -6.80
C PHE A 48 -5.23 12.34 -7.51
N SER A 49 -5.61 13.42 -6.84
CA SER A 49 -5.75 14.75 -7.44
C SER A 49 -4.44 15.31 -8.00
N GLY A 50 -3.33 15.13 -7.29
CA GLY A 50 -2.03 15.59 -7.76
C GLY A 50 -1.60 14.91 -9.07
N GLY A 51 -1.84 13.60 -9.19
CA GLY A 51 -1.57 12.87 -10.43
C GLY A 51 -2.47 13.30 -11.58
N ILE A 52 -3.76 13.51 -11.32
CA ILE A 52 -4.72 14.03 -12.32
C ILE A 52 -4.28 15.42 -12.79
N GLU A 53 -3.91 16.30 -11.88
CA GLU A 53 -3.46 17.65 -12.21
C GLU A 53 -2.17 17.62 -13.03
N ALA A 54 -1.21 16.77 -12.64
CA ALA A 54 0.05 16.62 -13.37
C ALA A 54 -0.17 16.22 -14.83
N VAL A 55 -0.99 15.17 -15.08
CA VAL A 55 -1.22 14.70 -16.46
C VAL A 55 -2.01 15.70 -17.30
N LYS A 56 -2.91 16.47 -16.71
CA LYS A 56 -3.60 17.59 -17.38
C LYS A 56 -2.65 18.72 -17.78
N GLN A 57 -1.54 18.88 -17.07
CA GLN A 57 -0.45 19.78 -17.43
C GLN A 57 0.57 19.11 -18.39
N GLY A 58 0.31 17.92 -18.90
CA GLY A 58 1.20 17.17 -19.79
C GLY A 58 2.42 16.57 -19.09
N LYS A 59 2.45 16.52 -17.73
CA LYS A 59 3.53 15.95 -16.94
C LYS A 59 3.26 14.46 -16.66
N LYS A 60 4.33 13.67 -16.55
CA LYS A 60 4.22 12.27 -16.12
C LYS A 60 3.90 12.20 -14.64
N ALA A 61 3.12 11.18 -14.23
CA ALA A 61 2.77 10.95 -12.83
C ALA A 61 2.98 9.50 -12.40
N ILE A 62 3.41 9.33 -11.14
CA ILE A 62 3.46 8.08 -10.40
C ILE A 62 2.40 8.17 -9.30
N MET A 63 1.56 7.15 -9.17
CA MET A 63 0.47 7.15 -8.22
C MET A 63 0.86 6.37 -6.96
N SER A 64 0.92 7.07 -5.82
CA SER A 64 1.18 6.47 -4.50
C SER A 64 0.28 7.04 -3.40
N PRO A 65 -1.07 7.05 -3.60
CA PRO A 65 -1.98 7.67 -2.65
C PRO A 65 -1.92 7.00 -1.28
N THR A 66 -1.89 7.82 -0.21
CA THR A 66 -1.87 7.37 1.18
C THR A 66 -2.97 6.37 1.51
N SER A 67 -4.10 6.47 0.83
CA SER A 67 -5.26 5.59 1.05
C SER A 67 -5.04 4.11 0.66
N HIS A 68 -4.03 3.80 -0.15
CA HIS A 68 -3.78 2.45 -0.70
C HIS A 68 -2.32 2.03 -0.67
N CYS A 69 -1.39 2.97 -0.65
CA CYS A 69 0.02 2.73 -0.98
C CYS A 69 0.99 2.93 0.19
N TYR A 70 0.52 3.40 1.35
CA TYR A 70 1.37 3.66 2.53
C TYR A 70 1.35 2.45 3.47
N PHE A 71 2.25 1.52 3.23
CA PHE A 71 2.30 0.25 3.96
C PHE A 71 2.87 0.37 5.38
N ASP A 72 3.46 1.50 5.73
CA ASP A 72 3.83 1.83 7.10
C ASP A 72 2.63 2.10 8.00
N TYR A 73 1.45 2.38 7.43
CA TYR A 73 0.20 2.50 8.19
C TYR A 73 -0.25 1.15 8.74
N GLU A 74 -1.18 1.19 9.71
CA GLU A 74 -1.74 -0.03 10.29
C GLU A 74 -2.43 -0.89 9.24
N ILE A 75 -2.25 -2.22 9.35
CA ILE A 75 -2.78 -3.19 8.38
C ILE A 75 -4.31 -3.09 8.27
N GLU A 76 -5.00 -2.79 9.38
CA GLU A 76 -6.45 -2.64 9.42
C GLU A 76 -6.95 -1.44 8.60
N SER A 77 -6.12 -0.42 8.41
CA SER A 77 -6.47 0.77 7.63
C SER A 77 -6.20 0.60 6.14
N ILE A 78 -5.16 -0.16 5.79
CA ILE A 78 -4.78 -0.49 4.42
C ILE A 78 -4.51 -2.00 4.34
N ASP A 79 -5.59 -2.77 4.37
CA ASP A 79 -5.52 -4.23 4.30
C ASP A 79 -5.26 -4.74 2.87
N LEU A 80 -5.11 -6.05 2.74
CA LEU A 80 -4.83 -6.70 1.47
C LEU A 80 -5.89 -6.40 0.39
N GLU A 81 -7.17 -6.35 0.77
CA GLU A 81 -8.27 -6.05 -0.16
C GLU A 81 -8.22 -4.60 -0.62
N LYS A 82 -7.92 -3.69 0.29
CA LYS A 82 -7.76 -2.27 0.00
C LYS A 82 -6.62 -2.04 -0.99
N VAL A 83 -5.47 -2.67 -0.79
CA VAL A 83 -4.35 -2.60 -1.73
C VAL A 83 -4.72 -3.21 -3.08
N TYR A 84 -5.38 -4.37 -3.10
CA TYR A 84 -5.83 -5.00 -4.35
C TYR A 84 -6.88 -4.18 -5.10
N SER A 85 -7.65 -3.35 -4.39
CA SER A 85 -8.62 -2.44 -4.99
C SER A 85 -7.98 -1.24 -5.72
N PHE A 86 -6.71 -0.94 -5.42
CA PHE A 86 -5.99 0.19 -6.02
C PHE A 86 -6.00 0.14 -7.54
N SER A 87 -6.25 1.28 -8.17
CA SER A 87 -6.06 1.50 -9.61
C SER A 87 -5.08 2.65 -9.80
N PRO A 88 -3.92 2.42 -10.41
CA PRO A 88 -2.96 3.50 -10.67
C PRO A 88 -3.50 4.52 -11.66
N ILE A 89 -4.43 4.13 -12.56
CA ILE A 89 -5.06 5.04 -13.51
C ILE A 89 -6.39 5.50 -12.90
N PRO A 90 -6.51 6.80 -12.52
CA PRO A 90 -7.75 7.37 -12.02
C PRO A 90 -8.82 7.41 -13.10
N ASN A 91 -10.09 7.35 -12.68
CA ASN A 91 -11.21 7.55 -13.61
C ASN A 91 -11.27 9.00 -14.11
N GLY A 92 -11.73 9.18 -15.35
CA GLY A 92 -12.01 10.49 -15.93
C GLY A 92 -10.83 11.14 -16.65
N LEU A 93 -9.76 10.40 -16.87
CA LEU A 93 -8.67 10.77 -17.78
C LEU A 93 -9.03 10.39 -19.22
N ASP A 94 -8.53 11.15 -20.17
CA ASP A 94 -8.56 10.73 -21.58
C ASP A 94 -7.40 9.77 -21.91
N SER A 95 -7.42 9.20 -23.12
CA SER A 95 -6.44 8.20 -23.53
C SER A 95 -4.99 8.73 -23.60
N ILE A 96 -4.78 10.03 -23.78
CA ILE A 96 -3.46 10.65 -23.79
C ILE A 96 -3.00 10.84 -22.36
N GLU A 97 -3.86 11.40 -21.52
CA GLU A 97 -3.60 11.60 -20.08
C GLU A 97 -3.26 10.27 -19.37
N GLU A 98 -4.00 9.19 -19.70
CA GLU A 98 -3.71 7.85 -19.17
C GLU A 98 -2.29 7.37 -19.47
N THR A 99 -1.74 7.69 -20.66
CA THR A 99 -0.37 7.31 -21.03
C THR A 99 0.71 8.04 -20.22
N LEU A 100 0.36 9.16 -19.60
CA LEU A 100 1.25 9.92 -18.72
C LEU A 100 1.31 9.36 -17.30
N ILE A 101 0.38 8.48 -16.92
CA ILE A 101 0.51 7.71 -15.67
C ILE A 101 1.52 6.59 -15.91
N ILE A 102 2.75 6.76 -15.41
CA ILE A 102 3.85 5.83 -15.68
C ILE A 102 3.93 4.67 -14.70
N GLY A 103 3.06 4.65 -13.67
CA GLY A 103 2.94 3.54 -12.73
C GLY A 103 2.42 3.94 -11.37
N GLY A 104 2.63 3.05 -10.41
CA GLY A 104 2.34 3.26 -9.00
C GLY A 104 3.49 2.83 -8.12
N GLU A 105 3.48 3.28 -6.88
CA GLU A 105 4.50 2.97 -5.88
C GLU A 105 3.84 2.75 -4.51
N CYS A 106 4.39 1.83 -3.71
CA CYS A 106 4.05 1.71 -2.30
C CYS A 106 5.20 2.16 -1.42
N ASN A 107 4.88 2.81 -0.31
CA ASN A 107 5.84 3.43 0.60
C ASN A 107 5.85 2.71 1.95
N LEU A 108 7.04 2.64 2.55
CA LEU A 108 7.29 2.11 3.89
C LEU A 108 8.24 3.06 4.61
N TRP A 109 7.67 4.00 5.37
CA TRP A 109 8.45 4.99 6.11
C TRP A 109 8.93 4.43 7.44
N SER A 110 10.21 4.63 7.73
CA SER A 110 10.91 4.01 8.87
C SER A 110 10.42 4.46 10.25
N GLU A 111 9.70 5.57 10.34
CA GLU A 111 9.13 6.07 11.59
C GLU A 111 8.21 5.06 12.28
N ARG A 112 7.61 4.16 11.50
CA ARG A 112 6.66 3.14 11.98
C ARG A 112 7.15 1.71 11.77
N ILE A 113 8.44 1.56 11.45
CA ILE A 113 9.05 0.26 11.14
C ILE A 113 10.34 0.12 11.96
N PRO A 114 10.25 -0.31 13.23
CA PRO A 114 11.38 -0.34 14.15
C PRO A 114 12.37 -1.49 13.91
N ASN A 115 11.99 -2.51 13.14
CA ASN A 115 12.81 -3.70 12.91
C ASN A 115 12.37 -4.44 11.63
N GLU A 116 13.16 -5.44 11.23
CA GLU A 116 12.96 -6.24 10.02
C GLU A 116 11.65 -7.05 10.07
N LYS A 117 11.31 -7.60 11.21
CA LYS A 117 10.06 -8.34 11.40
C LYS A 117 8.84 -7.47 11.12
N GLU A 118 8.84 -6.23 11.60
CA GLU A 118 7.77 -5.28 11.32
C GLU A 118 7.74 -4.86 9.85
N LEU A 119 8.92 -4.74 9.21
CA LEU A 119 9.03 -4.49 7.78
C LEU A 119 8.38 -5.62 6.98
N ASP A 120 8.70 -6.85 7.27
CA ASP A 120 8.14 -8.04 6.62
C ASP A 120 6.63 -8.12 6.82
N CYS A 121 6.20 -7.95 8.07
CA CYS A 121 4.79 -7.97 8.45
C CYS A 121 3.97 -6.92 7.70
N LYS A 122 4.50 -5.71 7.55
CA LYS A 122 3.85 -4.61 6.83
C LYS A 122 3.98 -4.73 5.31
N SER A 123 4.97 -5.45 4.81
CA SER A 123 5.18 -5.66 3.37
C SER A 123 4.29 -6.78 2.82
N PHE A 124 4.30 -7.94 3.46
CA PHE A 124 3.61 -9.12 2.96
C PHE A 124 2.35 -9.45 3.78
N PRO A 125 1.28 -9.88 3.13
CA PRO A 125 1.13 -10.20 1.70
C PRO A 125 0.76 -8.99 0.81
N ARG A 126 0.67 -7.75 1.34
CA ARG A 126 0.21 -6.56 0.60
C ARG A 126 1.04 -6.26 -0.64
N LEU A 127 2.34 -6.53 -0.60
CA LEU A 127 3.22 -6.36 -1.76
C LEU A 127 2.86 -7.29 -2.92
N LEU A 128 2.29 -8.48 -2.64
CA LEU A 128 1.77 -9.36 -3.68
C LEU A 128 0.57 -8.72 -4.40
N ALA A 129 -0.31 -8.04 -3.65
CA ALA A 129 -1.43 -7.32 -4.23
C ALA A 129 -0.97 -6.14 -5.10
N MET A 130 -0.04 -5.34 -4.60
CA MET A 130 0.54 -4.23 -5.34
C MET A 130 1.21 -4.71 -6.62
N SER A 131 1.99 -5.79 -6.56
CA SER A 131 2.64 -6.39 -7.72
C SER A 131 1.62 -6.81 -8.78
N GLU A 132 0.55 -7.53 -8.40
CA GLU A 132 -0.47 -7.94 -9.36
C GLU A 132 -1.20 -6.75 -9.98
N VAL A 133 -1.52 -5.75 -9.19
CA VAL A 133 -2.21 -4.53 -9.67
C VAL A 133 -1.35 -3.77 -10.68
N LEU A 134 -0.05 -3.61 -10.41
CA LEU A 134 0.82 -2.81 -11.26
C LEU A 134 1.31 -3.55 -12.52
N TRP A 135 1.57 -4.86 -12.42
CA TRP A 135 2.16 -5.62 -13.53
C TRP A 135 1.13 -6.29 -14.44
N ARG A 136 -0.03 -6.61 -13.92
CA ARG A 136 -1.00 -7.41 -14.66
C ARG A 136 -2.27 -6.66 -15.06
N ASN A 137 -2.62 -5.58 -14.35
CA ASN A 137 -3.88 -4.85 -14.50
C ASN A 137 -5.09 -5.79 -14.73
N PRO A 138 -5.34 -6.76 -13.83
CA PRO A 138 -6.31 -7.80 -14.06
C PRO A 138 -7.73 -7.26 -13.95
N LYS A 139 -8.69 -7.94 -14.59
CA LYS A 139 -10.08 -7.84 -14.15
C LYS A 139 -10.10 -8.26 -12.67
N LYS A 140 -10.35 -7.32 -11.78
CA LYS A 140 -10.23 -7.52 -10.33
C LYS A 140 -11.18 -8.61 -9.84
N ASN A 141 -10.64 -9.66 -9.27
CA ASN A 141 -11.37 -10.72 -8.59
C ASN A 141 -10.61 -11.08 -7.30
N TYR A 142 -10.99 -10.41 -6.22
CA TYR A 142 -10.30 -10.55 -4.94
C TYR A 142 -10.32 -11.98 -4.40
N VAL A 143 -11.45 -12.68 -4.48
CA VAL A 143 -11.56 -14.08 -4.03
C VAL A 143 -10.57 -15.00 -4.75
N ASN A 144 -10.41 -14.82 -6.06
CA ASN A 144 -9.43 -15.58 -6.83
C ASN A 144 -7.99 -15.16 -6.47
N PHE A 145 -7.76 -13.87 -6.24
CA PHE A 145 -6.47 -13.37 -5.79
C PHE A 145 -6.08 -13.95 -4.43
N GLN A 146 -6.98 -13.96 -3.44
CA GLN A 146 -6.74 -14.57 -2.13
C GLN A 146 -6.26 -16.02 -2.22
N LYS A 147 -6.90 -16.84 -3.08
CA LYS A 147 -6.47 -18.23 -3.31
C LYS A 147 -5.03 -18.33 -3.82
N ARG A 148 -4.60 -17.38 -4.63
CA ARG A 148 -3.21 -17.33 -5.11
C ARG A 148 -2.26 -16.88 -4.01
N VAL A 149 -2.64 -15.90 -3.18
CA VAL A 149 -1.86 -15.49 -2.01
C VAL A 149 -1.63 -16.66 -1.06
N GLU A 150 -2.66 -17.48 -0.81
CA GLU A 150 -2.54 -18.68 0.02
C GLU A 150 -1.41 -19.62 -0.45
N SER A 151 -1.17 -19.70 -1.76
CA SER A 151 -0.07 -20.52 -2.32
C SER A 151 1.32 -19.92 -2.09
N HIS A 152 1.43 -18.64 -1.74
CA HIS A 152 2.70 -17.98 -1.45
C HIS A 152 3.13 -18.12 0.00
N TYR A 153 2.22 -18.33 0.95
CA TYR A 153 2.59 -18.47 2.36
C TYR A 153 3.64 -19.55 2.63
N PRO A 154 3.54 -20.78 2.05
CA PRO A 154 4.61 -21.77 2.22
C PRO A 154 5.98 -21.33 1.68
N ILE A 155 6.00 -20.46 0.67
CA ILE A 155 7.23 -19.90 0.10
C ILE A 155 7.80 -18.87 1.06
N LEU A 156 6.95 -17.98 1.60
CA LEU A 156 7.36 -17.00 2.60
C LEU A 156 7.87 -17.66 3.86
N ASP A 157 7.25 -18.77 4.31
CA ASP A 157 7.71 -19.58 5.43
C ASP A 157 9.13 -20.13 5.19
N VAL A 158 9.41 -20.66 3.99
CA VAL A 158 10.75 -21.17 3.62
C VAL A 158 11.79 -20.04 3.58
N LEU A 159 11.37 -18.84 3.18
CA LEU A 159 12.23 -17.66 3.12
C LEU A 159 12.40 -16.98 4.49
N ASN A 160 11.75 -17.47 5.54
CA ASN A 160 11.70 -16.89 6.88
C ASN A 160 11.20 -15.44 6.89
N VAL A 161 10.21 -15.13 6.05
CA VAL A 161 9.55 -13.82 6.02
C VAL A 161 8.44 -13.81 7.07
N ASP A 162 8.51 -12.86 7.99
CA ASP A 162 7.49 -12.65 9.04
C ASP A 162 6.30 -11.86 8.48
N TYR A 163 5.52 -12.46 7.56
CA TYR A 163 4.40 -11.78 6.91
C TYR A 163 3.26 -11.42 7.86
N GLY A 164 2.56 -10.34 7.56
CA GLY A 164 1.45 -9.82 8.33
C GLY A 164 0.19 -10.68 8.21
N ILE A 165 -0.70 -10.51 9.17
CA ILE A 165 -2.00 -11.16 9.21
C ILE A 165 -3.00 -10.23 8.52
N GLU A 166 -3.87 -10.79 7.68
CA GLU A 166 -4.98 -10.03 7.09
C GLU A 166 -5.89 -9.46 8.20
N SER A 167 -6.58 -8.37 7.92
CA SER A 167 -7.47 -7.69 8.87
C SER A 167 -8.53 -8.60 9.51
N THR A 168 -8.83 -9.75 8.88
CA THR A 168 -9.70 -10.79 9.42
C THR A 168 -8.99 -12.15 9.42
N PRO A 169 -7.97 -12.33 10.28
CA PRO A 169 -7.15 -13.55 10.27
C PRO A 169 -7.92 -14.79 10.71
N ALA A 170 -9.00 -14.60 11.44
CA ALA A 170 -9.86 -15.67 11.93
C ALA A 170 -11.30 -15.19 12.07
N THR A 171 -12.25 -16.06 11.76
CA THR A 171 -13.66 -15.85 12.06
C THR A 171 -14.04 -16.66 13.30
N ILE A 172 -14.83 -16.05 14.19
CA ILE A 172 -15.32 -16.70 15.40
C ILE A 172 -16.82 -16.95 15.23
N LYS A 173 -17.21 -18.22 15.24
CA LYS A 173 -18.62 -18.64 15.29
C LYS A 173 -18.95 -19.08 16.71
N LEU A 174 -20.02 -18.56 17.26
CA LEU A 174 -20.54 -18.99 18.55
C LEU A 174 -21.69 -19.97 18.33
N GLU A 175 -21.53 -21.20 18.81
CA GLU A 175 -22.59 -22.20 18.83
C GLU A 175 -23.16 -22.30 20.24
N HIS A 176 -24.45 -22.03 20.39
CA HIS A 176 -25.17 -22.12 21.64
C HIS A 176 -25.93 -23.46 21.70
N SER A 177 -25.46 -24.34 22.57
CA SER A 177 -26.11 -25.57 22.93
C SER A 177 -26.26 -25.64 24.46
N LYS A 178 -26.15 -26.80 25.08
CA LYS A 178 -26.05 -26.92 26.56
C LYS A 178 -24.79 -26.24 27.12
N LYS A 179 -23.78 -26.02 26.28
CA LYS A 179 -22.59 -25.20 26.55
C LYS A 179 -22.36 -24.33 25.33
N THR A 180 -21.83 -23.13 25.53
CA THR A 180 -21.41 -22.25 24.44
C THR A 180 -20.05 -22.68 23.96
N HIS A 181 -19.93 -22.96 22.68
CA HIS A 181 -18.66 -23.27 22.00
C HIS A 181 -18.30 -22.10 21.08
N ALA A 182 -17.04 -21.66 21.16
CA ALA A 182 -16.47 -20.76 20.19
C ALA A 182 -15.63 -21.57 19.18
N ILE A 183 -16.03 -21.53 17.93
CA ILE A 183 -15.30 -22.17 16.84
C ILE A 183 -14.49 -21.07 16.13
N ILE A 184 -13.17 -21.22 16.11
CA ILE A 184 -12.27 -20.30 15.42
C ILE A 184 -11.90 -20.95 14.08
N GLU A 185 -12.33 -20.34 13.00
CA GLU A 185 -11.95 -20.75 11.65
C GLU A 185 -10.86 -19.80 11.14
N THR A 186 -9.71 -20.34 10.76
CA THR A 186 -8.59 -19.58 10.18
C THR A 186 -7.88 -20.36 9.10
N LYS A 187 -7.35 -19.66 8.12
CA LYS A 187 -6.45 -20.21 7.10
C LYS A 187 -4.99 -19.89 7.40
N VAL A 188 -4.73 -19.03 8.37
CA VAL A 188 -3.38 -18.63 8.78
C VAL A 188 -2.81 -19.71 9.70
N LYS A 189 -1.65 -20.24 9.35
CA LYS A 189 -0.93 -21.23 10.17
C LYS A 189 -0.20 -20.53 11.32
N ASN A 190 0.08 -21.32 12.38
CA ASN A 190 0.89 -20.89 13.53
C ASN A 190 0.33 -19.72 14.36
N LEU A 191 -0.95 -19.44 14.25
CA LEU A 191 -1.60 -18.45 15.11
C LEU A 191 -1.66 -18.97 16.55
N LYS A 192 -1.28 -18.12 17.51
CA LYS A 192 -1.51 -18.35 18.93
C LYS A 192 -2.74 -17.59 19.34
N TYR A 193 -3.71 -18.29 19.90
CA TYR A 193 -4.98 -17.70 20.35
C TYR A 193 -4.93 -17.53 21.86
N PHE A 194 -5.41 -16.37 22.29
CA PHE A 194 -5.65 -16.08 23.70
C PHE A 194 -7.10 -15.69 23.87
N PHE A 195 -7.72 -16.07 24.98
CA PHE A 195 -9.06 -15.64 25.30
C PHE A 195 -9.11 -14.98 26.65
N HIS A 196 -10.02 -14.05 26.77
CA HIS A 196 -10.35 -13.37 28.02
C HIS A 196 -11.85 -13.57 28.30
N TRP A 197 -12.19 -13.97 29.49
CA TRP A 197 -13.57 -14.22 29.88
C TRP A 197 -13.84 -13.57 31.23
N GLY A 198 -14.09 -12.26 31.23
CA GLY A 198 -14.57 -11.52 32.40
C GLY A 198 -13.56 -11.29 33.52
N ASP A 199 -12.30 -11.68 33.35
CA ASP A 199 -11.19 -11.39 34.25
C ASP A 199 -10.02 -10.77 33.47
N ASP A 200 -9.04 -10.16 34.14
CA ASP A 200 -7.92 -9.46 33.52
C ASP A 200 -6.79 -10.39 33.02
N SER A 201 -7.01 -11.70 33.01
CA SER A 201 -5.99 -12.67 32.59
C SER A 201 -6.25 -13.23 31.21
N LEU A 202 -5.28 -13.09 30.28
CA LEU A 202 -5.25 -13.77 28.99
C LEU A 202 -4.88 -15.24 29.18
N LYS A 203 -5.76 -16.15 28.73
CA LYS A 203 -5.53 -17.59 28.77
C LYS A 203 -5.26 -18.14 27.37
N PRO A 204 -4.23 -18.97 27.18
CA PRO A 204 -4.00 -19.60 25.90
C PRO A 204 -5.11 -20.57 25.54
N LEU A 205 -5.55 -20.58 24.28
CA LEU A 205 -6.38 -21.62 23.74
C LEU A 205 -5.50 -22.80 23.34
N TYR A 206 -5.72 -23.94 23.98
CA TYR A 206 -5.03 -25.18 23.59
C TYR A 206 -5.76 -25.76 22.38
N ASN A 207 -5.03 -26.00 21.28
CA ASN A 207 -5.50 -26.86 20.21
C ASN A 207 -5.42 -28.30 20.72
N ASN A 208 -6.56 -28.98 20.80
CA ASN A 208 -6.61 -30.45 20.87
C ASN A 208 -6.55 -31.03 19.49
#